data_2fe590643a1007de5848fbd5f336d42b
#
_entry.id   2fe590643a1007de5848fbd5f336d42b
#
_cell.length_a   1.000
_cell.length_b   1.000
_cell.length_c   1.000
_cell.angle_alpha   90.00
_cell.angle_beta   90.00
_cell.angle_gamma   90.00
#
_symmetry.space_group_name_H-M   'P 1'
#
loop_
_entity.id
_entity.type
_entity.pdbx_description
1 polymer ?
#
loop_
_entity_poly.entity_id
_entity_poly.type
_entity_poly.pdbx_seq_one_letter_code
_entity_poly.pdbx_strand_id
1 'polypeptide(L)'
;TTNYPDFYIKDLFYNKTTPANSVFPLRLVANANNCRGETMRIELMVDNVSVDVVEIPVNSNRFSHTFDFNIDSEEEGVKQIDIRIKTIENETVTANNGKRIFVEVVDKQYKVLFYAKSPHPDLGSLKNTLGDNFEIETIFFDDEIPDLRNYDVLLLHQIPYAGMHNYNTLKSRLNENKEI
;
A
#
# COMPACT_ATOMS: atom_id res chain seq x y z
N THR A 1 34.25 -17.08 8.34
CA THR A 1 33.61 -16.46 7.16
C THR A 1 33.31 -17.58 6.19
N THR A 2 32.05 -17.99 6.16
CA THR A 2 31.54 -19.00 5.22
C THR A 2 31.65 -18.43 3.80
N ASN A 3 32.39 -19.11 2.96
CA ASN A 3 32.73 -18.69 1.60
C ASN A 3 31.76 -19.25 0.55
N TYR A 4 30.56 -19.69 1.01
CA TYR A 4 29.54 -20.27 0.15
C TYR A 4 28.67 -19.18 -0.49
N PRO A 5 28.22 -19.38 -1.73
CA PRO A 5 27.25 -18.50 -2.35
C PRO A 5 25.91 -18.57 -1.60
N ASP A 6 25.24 -17.43 -1.45
CA ASP A 6 23.99 -17.34 -0.69
C ASP A 6 23.15 -16.17 -1.23
N PHE A 7 21.96 -16.49 -1.74
CA PHE A 7 20.89 -15.53 -2.02
C PHE A 7 19.92 -15.50 -0.87
N TYR A 8 19.46 -14.35 -0.46
CA TYR A 8 18.47 -14.30 0.61
C TYR A 8 17.58 -13.06 0.57
N ILE A 9 16.36 -13.24 1.06
CA ILE A 9 15.44 -12.15 1.32
C ILE A 9 15.83 -11.51 2.65
N LYS A 10 16.28 -10.25 2.57
CA LYS A 10 16.66 -9.49 3.74
C LYS A 10 15.45 -8.86 4.44
N ASP A 11 14.69 -8.05 3.69
CA ASP A 11 13.53 -7.32 4.21
C ASP A 11 12.37 -7.40 3.22
N LEU A 12 11.14 -7.34 3.74
CA LEU A 12 9.92 -7.30 2.98
C LEU A 12 8.97 -6.29 3.61
N PHE A 13 8.53 -5.31 2.82
CA PHE A 13 7.61 -4.25 3.25
C PHE A 13 6.33 -4.34 2.43
N TYR A 14 5.19 -4.41 3.10
CA TYR A 14 3.88 -4.52 2.49
C TYR A 14 2.79 -4.13 3.49
N ASN A 15 1.60 -3.79 2.99
CA ASN A 15 0.43 -3.59 3.82
C ASN A 15 -0.25 -4.94 4.09
N LYS A 16 -0.65 -5.19 5.33
CA LYS A 16 -1.37 -6.42 5.71
C LYS A 16 -2.80 -6.44 5.22
N THR A 17 -3.36 -5.26 4.95
CA THR A 17 -4.73 -5.08 4.47
C THR A 17 -4.70 -4.11 3.29
N THR A 18 -5.49 -4.39 2.26
CA THR A 18 -5.62 -3.55 1.06
C THR A 18 -7.09 -3.53 0.60
N PRO A 19 -7.57 -2.44 0.00
CA PRO A 19 -8.90 -2.43 -0.60
C PRO A 19 -8.99 -3.39 -1.80
N ALA A 20 -10.18 -3.95 -2.03
CA ALA A 20 -10.49 -4.63 -3.29
C ALA A 20 -10.48 -3.65 -4.47
N ASN A 21 -10.33 -4.17 -5.69
CA ASN A 21 -10.24 -3.38 -6.92
C ASN A 21 -9.15 -2.29 -6.88
N SER A 22 -8.04 -2.58 -6.21
CA SER A 22 -6.89 -1.67 -6.09
C SER A 22 -5.58 -2.37 -6.43
N VAL A 23 -4.51 -1.59 -6.43
CA VAL A 23 -3.15 -2.09 -6.60
C VAL A 23 -2.39 -1.79 -5.31
N PHE A 24 -1.76 -2.78 -4.71
CA PHE A 24 -0.93 -2.57 -3.53
C PHE A 24 0.56 -2.82 -3.79
N PRO A 25 1.43 -1.96 -3.23
CA PRO A 25 2.87 -2.09 -3.39
C PRO A 25 3.43 -3.15 -2.43
N LEU A 26 4.38 -3.93 -2.94
CA LEU A 26 5.21 -4.83 -2.16
C LEU A 26 6.67 -4.50 -2.48
N ARG A 27 7.45 -4.15 -1.46
CA ARG A 27 8.88 -3.86 -1.59
C ARG A 27 9.71 -4.95 -0.97
N LEU A 28 10.58 -5.54 -1.77
CA LEU A 28 11.50 -6.60 -1.39
C LEU A 28 12.94 -6.09 -1.40
N VAL A 29 13.69 -6.33 -0.34
CA VAL A 29 15.15 -6.16 -0.33
C VAL A 29 15.77 -7.56 -0.38
N ALA A 30 16.42 -7.87 -1.49
CA ALA A 30 17.16 -9.11 -1.67
C ALA A 30 18.67 -8.85 -1.69
N ASN A 31 19.41 -9.75 -1.09
CA ASN A 31 20.85 -9.70 -0.98
C ASN A 31 21.51 -10.94 -1.59
N ALA A 32 22.76 -10.79 -1.97
CA ALA A 32 23.60 -11.88 -2.41
C ALA A 32 25.01 -11.77 -1.81
N ASN A 33 25.52 -12.88 -1.30
CA ASN A 33 26.89 -13.01 -0.81
C ASN A 33 27.65 -14.02 -1.66
N ASN A 34 28.86 -13.67 -2.11
CA ASN A 34 29.75 -14.52 -2.92
C ASN A 34 29.12 -15.05 -4.22
N CYS A 35 28.20 -14.29 -4.82
CA CYS A 35 27.44 -14.67 -6.02
C CYS A 35 27.81 -13.81 -7.25
N ARG A 36 29.00 -13.21 -7.27
CA ARG A 36 29.41 -12.37 -8.40
C ARG A 36 29.44 -13.17 -9.71
N GLY A 37 28.74 -12.69 -10.72
CA GLY A 37 28.62 -13.33 -12.04
C GLY A 37 27.35 -14.16 -12.20
N GLU A 38 26.63 -14.43 -11.10
CA GLU A 38 25.34 -15.11 -11.11
C GLU A 38 24.21 -14.15 -11.52
N THR A 39 23.07 -14.74 -11.87
CA THR A 39 21.81 -13.99 -12.09
C THR A 39 20.83 -14.32 -11.00
N MET A 40 20.40 -13.32 -10.24
CA MET A 40 19.34 -13.47 -9.25
C MET A 40 17.99 -13.43 -9.98
N ARG A 41 17.23 -14.54 -9.91
CA ARG A 41 15.88 -14.66 -10.45
C ARG A 41 14.90 -14.74 -9.29
N ILE A 42 13.96 -13.81 -9.26
CA ILE A 42 12.90 -13.71 -8.25
C ILE A 42 11.57 -13.97 -8.92
N GLU A 43 10.80 -14.86 -8.35
CA GLU A 43 9.44 -15.18 -8.74
C GLU A 43 8.47 -14.75 -7.65
N LEU A 44 7.44 -14.00 -8.05
CA LEU A 44 6.32 -13.58 -7.22
C LEU A 44 5.09 -14.39 -7.62
N MET A 45 4.47 -15.04 -6.65
CA MET A 45 3.24 -15.81 -6.85
C MET A 45 2.13 -15.28 -5.94
N VAL A 46 0.92 -15.20 -6.47
CA VAL A 46 -0.31 -14.93 -5.71
C VAL A 46 -1.21 -16.15 -5.83
N ASP A 47 -1.64 -16.70 -4.71
CA ASP A 47 -2.48 -17.91 -4.63
C ASP A 47 -1.94 -19.08 -5.50
N ASN A 48 -0.61 -19.27 -5.49
CA ASN A 48 0.16 -20.24 -6.28
C ASN A 48 0.21 -19.97 -7.80
N VAL A 49 -0.25 -18.82 -8.27
CA VAL A 49 -0.13 -18.39 -9.67
C VAL A 49 1.05 -17.42 -9.78
N SER A 50 1.98 -17.69 -10.70
CA SER A 50 3.10 -16.75 -10.96
C SER A 50 2.58 -15.49 -11.63
N VAL A 51 2.78 -14.35 -10.97
CA VAL A 51 2.29 -13.04 -11.44
C VAL A 51 3.42 -12.16 -11.96
N ASP A 52 4.64 -12.36 -11.45
CA ASP A 52 5.80 -11.62 -11.93
C ASP A 52 7.10 -12.42 -11.77
N VAL A 53 8.05 -12.19 -12.67
CA VAL A 53 9.39 -12.80 -12.64
C VAL A 53 10.42 -11.74 -13.03
N VAL A 54 11.35 -11.45 -12.13
CA VAL A 54 12.40 -10.47 -12.35
C VAL A 54 13.78 -11.13 -12.28
N GLU A 55 14.66 -10.76 -13.20
CA GLU A 55 16.04 -11.23 -13.24
C GLU A 55 17.00 -10.04 -13.17
N ILE A 56 18.04 -10.14 -12.35
CA ILE A 56 19.07 -9.11 -12.23
C ILE A 56 20.47 -9.75 -12.14
N PRO A 57 21.46 -9.24 -12.89
CA PRO A 57 22.83 -9.72 -12.77
C PRO A 57 23.47 -9.24 -11.47
N VAL A 58 24.15 -10.15 -10.78
CA VAL A 58 24.91 -9.87 -9.57
C VAL A 58 26.35 -9.51 -9.93
N ASN A 59 26.70 -8.25 -9.73
CA ASN A 59 27.98 -7.70 -10.19
C ASN A 59 29.08 -7.64 -9.09
N SER A 60 28.74 -8.01 -7.86
CA SER A 60 29.66 -7.94 -6.72
C SER A 60 29.46 -9.10 -5.73
N ASN A 61 30.48 -9.38 -4.91
CA ASN A 61 30.41 -10.41 -3.87
C ASN A 61 29.51 -10.05 -2.68
N ARG A 62 29.22 -8.79 -2.50
CA ARG A 62 28.19 -8.30 -1.58
C ARG A 62 27.25 -7.42 -2.38
N PHE A 63 26.10 -7.97 -2.68
CA PHE A 63 25.11 -7.32 -3.54
C PHE A 63 23.82 -7.14 -2.75
N SER A 64 23.17 -6.00 -2.95
CA SER A 64 21.86 -5.70 -2.39
C SER A 64 21.06 -4.96 -3.43
N HIS A 65 19.81 -5.36 -3.64
CA HIS A 65 18.89 -4.69 -4.54
C HIS A 65 17.48 -4.64 -3.96
N THR A 66 16.79 -3.56 -4.29
CA THR A 66 15.39 -3.37 -3.89
C THR A 66 14.51 -3.53 -5.11
N PHE A 67 13.50 -4.39 -4.99
CA PHE A 67 12.49 -4.63 -6.01
C PHE A 67 11.16 -4.08 -5.52
N ASP A 68 10.47 -3.34 -6.37
CA ASP A 68 9.13 -2.84 -6.12
C ASP A 68 8.16 -3.57 -7.07
N PHE A 69 7.20 -4.29 -6.47
CA PHE A 69 6.15 -4.99 -7.17
C PHE A 69 4.81 -4.29 -6.91
N ASN A 70 3.96 -4.29 -7.91
CA ASN A 70 2.59 -3.83 -7.82
C ASN A 70 1.67 -5.05 -8.04
N ILE A 71 0.82 -5.34 -7.07
CA ILE A 71 -0.02 -6.54 -7.07
C ILE A 71 -1.48 -6.09 -7.14
N ASP A 72 -2.22 -6.62 -8.12
CA ASP A 72 -3.64 -6.37 -8.25
C ASP A 72 -4.43 -7.09 -7.15
N SER A 73 -5.40 -6.39 -6.54
CA SER A 73 -6.31 -6.92 -5.52
C SER A 73 -7.76 -6.84 -6.01
N GLU A 74 -8.13 -7.75 -6.92
CA GLU A 74 -9.46 -7.71 -7.55
C GLU A 74 -10.56 -8.18 -6.59
N GLU A 75 -10.39 -9.35 -5.96
CA GLU A 75 -11.40 -10.01 -5.14
C GLU A 75 -11.07 -9.92 -3.64
N GLU A 76 -12.10 -9.73 -2.82
CA GLU A 76 -11.97 -9.79 -1.36
C GLU A 76 -11.53 -11.17 -0.86
N GLY A 77 -10.89 -11.17 0.30
CA GLY A 77 -10.42 -12.37 0.96
C GLY A 77 -8.94 -12.33 1.30
N VAL A 78 -8.43 -13.41 1.84
CA VAL A 78 -7.02 -13.52 2.20
C VAL A 78 -6.23 -14.06 1.01
N LYS A 79 -5.33 -13.26 0.47
CA LYS A 79 -4.40 -13.63 -0.60
C LYS A 79 -3.10 -14.14 -0.01
N GLN A 80 -2.67 -15.31 -0.48
CA GLN A 80 -1.34 -15.85 -0.17
C GLN A 80 -0.34 -15.34 -1.19
N ILE A 81 0.75 -14.73 -0.71
CA ILE A 81 1.82 -14.24 -1.58
C ILE A 81 3.09 -14.99 -1.23
N ASP A 82 3.63 -15.69 -2.21
CA ASP A 82 4.91 -16.38 -2.13
C ASP A 82 5.94 -15.64 -2.98
N ILE A 83 7.08 -15.32 -2.37
CA ILE A 83 8.24 -14.74 -3.05
C ILE A 83 9.36 -15.76 -2.97
N ARG A 84 9.98 -16.07 -4.09
CA ARG A 84 11.08 -17.06 -4.15
C ARG A 84 12.23 -16.54 -4.99
N ILE A 85 13.44 -16.62 -4.44
CA ILE A 85 14.67 -16.47 -5.21
C ILE A 85 15.09 -17.87 -5.65
N LYS A 86 15.35 -18.02 -6.96
CA LYS A 86 15.81 -19.30 -7.51
C LYS A 86 17.18 -19.63 -6.94
N THR A 87 17.31 -20.84 -6.39
CA THR A 87 18.57 -21.39 -5.87
C THR A 87 19.63 -21.48 -6.98
N ILE A 88 20.88 -21.25 -6.60
CA ILE A 88 22.04 -21.42 -7.47
C ILE A 88 22.86 -22.64 -7.04
N GLU A 89 23.78 -23.04 -7.90
CA GLU A 89 24.65 -24.16 -7.63
C GLU A 89 25.56 -23.87 -6.41
N ASN A 90 25.76 -24.89 -5.56
CA ASN A 90 26.55 -24.84 -4.31
C ASN A 90 26.00 -23.89 -3.22
N GLU A 91 24.76 -23.43 -3.35
CA GLU A 91 24.05 -22.71 -2.28
C GLU A 91 23.67 -23.72 -1.18
N THR A 92 24.13 -23.46 0.04
CA THR A 92 23.92 -24.40 1.17
C THR A 92 22.73 -24.00 2.06
N VAL A 93 22.36 -22.73 2.06
CA VAL A 93 21.24 -22.21 2.85
C VAL A 93 20.16 -21.73 1.88
N THR A 94 19.11 -22.49 1.69
CA THR A 94 18.03 -22.19 0.75
C THR A 94 16.71 -21.78 1.43
N ALA A 95 16.63 -21.94 2.75
CA ALA A 95 15.44 -21.58 3.52
C ALA A 95 15.19 -20.07 3.59
N ASN A 96 16.23 -19.24 3.39
CA ASN A 96 16.18 -17.79 3.37
C ASN A 96 15.87 -17.20 1.97
N ASN A 97 15.75 -18.06 0.94
CA ASN A 97 15.42 -17.68 -0.43
C ASN A 97 13.92 -17.50 -0.66
N GLY A 98 13.09 -17.88 0.30
CA GLY A 98 11.65 -17.83 0.19
C GLY A 98 10.98 -17.11 1.34
N LYS A 99 9.90 -16.40 1.04
CA LYS A 99 9.02 -15.77 2.03
C LYS A 99 7.57 -15.94 1.61
N ARG A 100 6.73 -16.37 2.58
CA ARG A 100 5.28 -16.41 2.42
C ARG A 100 4.65 -15.38 3.33
N ILE A 101 3.73 -14.62 2.79
CA ILE A 101 2.93 -13.64 3.53
C ILE A 101 1.46 -13.79 3.15
N PHE A 102 0.61 -13.21 3.98
CA PHE A 102 -0.83 -13.13 3.75
C PHE A 102 -1.25 -11.67 3.78
N VAL A 103 -2.05 -11.27 2.80
CA VAL A 103 -2.63 -9.93 2.69
C VAL A 103 -4.14 -10.09 2.64
N GLU A 104 -4.84 -9.37 3.50
CA GLU A 104 -6.29 -9.33 3.53
C GLU A 104 -6.79 -8.28 2.55
N VAL A 105 -7.53 -8.71 1.54
CA VAL A 105 -8.23 -7.83 0.61
C VAL A 105 -9.64 -7.61 1.14
N VAL A 106 -9.98 -6.37 1.43
CA VAL A 106 -11.28 -6.01 2.02
C VAL A 106 -12.10 -5.21 1.01
N ASP A 107 -13.37 -5.56 0.87
CA ASP A 107 -14.32 -4.73 0.12
C ASP A 107 -14.80 -3.57 1.01
N LYS A 108 -13.84 -2.70 1.36
CA LYS A 108 -14.10 -1.50 2.14
C LYS A 108 -13.93 -0.27 1.26
N GLN A 109 -15.03 0.34 0.88
CA GLN A 109 -15.01 1.70 0.38
C GLN A 109 -14.79 2.65 1.56
N TYR A 110 -13.74 3.46 1.48
CA TYR A 110 -13.52 4.51 2.46
C TYR A 110 -14.52 5.64 2.26
N LYS A 111 -15.22 6.02 3.35
CA LYS A 111 -16.14 7.15 3.34
C LYS A 111 -15.39 8.45 3.56
N VAL A 112 -15.45 9.32 2.57
CA VAL A 112 -14.76 10.62 2.59
C VAL A 112 -15.78 11.73 2.61
N LEU A 113 -15.72 12.57 3.63
CA LEU A 113 -16.50 13.80 3.67
C LEU A 113 -15.68 14.97 3.13
N PHE A 114 -16.12 15.57 2.01
CA PHE A 114 -15.62 16.86 1.57
C PHE A 114 -16.48 17.95 2.19
N TYR A 115 -15.91 18.73 3.10
CA TYR A 115 -16.55 19.90 3.67
C TYR A 115 -15.91 21.16 3.11
N ALA A 116 -16.62 21.88 2.26
CA ALA A 116 -16.11 22.99 1.50
C ALA A 116 -16.90 24.29 1.77
N LYS A 117 -16.24 25.44 1.59
CA LYS A 117 -16.89 26.73 1.70
C LYS A 117 -17.98 26.92 0.64
N SER A 118 -17.72 26.46 -0.59
CA SER A 118 -18.63 26.57 -1.73
C SER A 118 -18.23 25.58 -2.83
N PRO A 119 -19.09 25.33 -3.83
CA PRO A 119 -18.72 24.55 -4.99
C PRO A 119 -17.44 25.09 -5.64
N HIS A 120 -16.48 24.20 -5.96
CA HIS A 120 -15.20 24.53 -6.56
C HIS A 120 -14.75 23.45 -7.54
N PRO A 121 -14.12 23.81 -8.69
CA PRO A 121 -13.63 22.81 -9.67
C PRO A 121 -12.65 21.79 -9.08
N ASP A 122 -11.84 22.19 -8.09
CA ASP A 122 -10.88 21.31 -7.43
C ASP A 122 -11.55 20.10 -6.78
N LEU A 123 -12.77 20.27 -6.23
CA LEU A 123 -13.52 19.17 -5.61
C LEU A 123 -13.89 18.09 -6.65
N GLY A 124 -14.27 18.53 -7.86
CA GLY A 124 -14.52 17.62 -8.98
C GLY A 124 -13.26 16.89 -9.43
N SER A 125 -12.14 17.60 -9.53
CA SER A 125 -10.85 17.00 -9.87
C SER A 125 -10.40 15.99 -8.83
N LEU A 126 -10.55 16.29 -7.54
CA LEU A 126 -10.24 15.36 -6.44
C LEU A 126 -11.13 14.12 -6.48
N LYS A 127 -12.45 14.27 -6.69
CA LYS A 127 -13.36 13.12 -6.85
C LYS A 127 -12.92 12.19 -7.97
N ASN A 128 -12.59 12.74 -9.12
CA ASN A 128 -12.16 11.96 -10.28
C ASN A 128 -10.80 11.26 -10.03
N THR A 129 -9.93 11.87 -9.23
CA THR A 129 -8.60 11.30 -8.90
C THR A 129 -8.71 10.18 -7.88
N LEU A 130 -9.62 10.28 -6.90
CA LEU A 130 -9.81 9.27 -5.88
C LEU A 130 -10.48 8.00 -6.43
N GLY A 131 -11.33 8.13 -7.46
CA GLY A 131 -11.96 6.99 -8.13
C GLY A 131 -12.98 6.23 -7.27
N ASP A 132 -13.31 5.02 -7.70
CA ASP A 132 -14.39 4.21 -7.13
C ASP A 132 -14.09 3.56 -5.78
N ASN A 133 -12.84 3.63 -5.30
CA ASN A 133 -12.43 3.10 -3.99
C ASN A 133 -12.92 3.96 -2.81
N PHE A 134 -13.52 5.11 -3.09
CA PHE A 134 -13.96 6.07 -2.10
C PHE A 134 -15.44 6.45 -2.30
N GLU A 135 -16.24 6.30 -1.26
CA GLU A 135 -17.59 6.86 -1.17
C GLU A 135 -17.48 8.32 -0.73
N ILE A 136 -17.66 9.27 -1.67
CA ILE A 136 -17.41 10.69 -1.41
C ILE A 136 -18.72 11.43 -1.25
N GLU A 137 -18.99 11.90 -0.05
CA GLU A 137 -20.03 12.88 0.25
C GLU A 137 -19.45 14.30 0.24
N THR A 138 -20.22 15.27 -0.24
CA THR A 138 -19.81 16.68 -0.25
C THR A 138 -20.88 17.52 0.41
N ILE A 139 -20.48 18.29 1.41
CA ILE A 139 -21.31 19.31 2.05
C ILE A 139 -20.64 20.67 1.94
N PHE A 140 -21.46 21.73 2.02
CA PHE A 140 -20.99 23.09 2.01
C PHE A 140 -21.21 23.75 3.37
N PHE A 141 -20.65 24.95 3.55
CA PHE A 141 -20.62 25.58 4.87
C PHE A 141 -22.01 25.89 5.47
N ASP A 142 -23.03 26.01 4.64
CA ASP A 142 -24.42 26.24 5.07
C ASP A 142 -25.16 24.95 5.43
N ASP A 143 -24.61 23.80 5.07
CA ASP A 143 -25.21 22.50 5.36
C ASP A 143 -24.97 22.12 6.83
N GLU A 144 -25.84 21.25 7.35
CA GLU A 144 -25.63 20.64 8.65
C GLU A 144 -24.41 19.72 8.62
N ILE A 145 -23.51 19.86 9.60
CA ILE A 145 -22.33 19.00 9.72
C ILE A 145 -22.81 17.63 10.24
N PRO A 146 -22.65 16.54 9.46
CA PRO A 146 -23.06 15.21 9.86
C PRO A 146 -22.22 14.70 11.02
N ASP A 147 -22.59 13.51 11.53
CA ASP A 147 -21.75 12.80 12.50
C ASP A 147 -20.45 12.34 11.82
N LEU A 148 -19.32 12.97 12.18
CA LEU A 148 -18.02 12.71 11.57
C LEU A 148 -17.50 11.29 11.82
N ARG A 149 -18.05 10.56 12.81
CA ARG A 149 -17.70 9.14 13.09
C ARG A 149 -18.10 8.19 11.96
N ASN A 150 -18.98 8.64 11.07
CA ASN A 150 -19.41 7.85 9.90
C ASN A 150 -18.43 7.93 8.72
N TYR A 151 -17.35 8.69 8.83
CA TYR A 151 -16.39 8.92 7.76
C TYR A 151 -15.00 8.51 8.20
N ASP A 152 -14.24 7.90 7.28
CA ASP A 152 -12.84 7.53 7.49
C ASP A 152 -11.89 8.73 7.26
N VAL A 153 -12.31 9.68 6.40
CA VAL A 153 -11.51 10.87 6.06
C VAL A 153 -12.39 12.12 5.99
N LEU A 154 -11.91 13.22 6.53
CA LEU A 154 -12.50 14.55 6.38
C LEU A 154 -11.52 15.44 5.60
N LEU A 155 -11.97 15.94 4.44
CA LEU A 155 -11.24 16.91 3.63
C LEU A 155 -11.89 18.29 3.79
N LEU A 156 -11.12 19.24 4.31
CA LEU A 156 -11.55 20.64 4.47
C LEU A 156 -11.03 21.47 3.29
N HIS A 157 -11.95 22.07 2.50
CA HIS A 157 -11.60 22.92 1.37
C HIS A 157 -12.03 24.35 1.61
N GLN A 158 -11.06 25.27 1.72
CA GLN A 158 -11.25 26.68 2.07
C GLN A 158 -11.95 26.88 3.43
N ILE A 159 -11.81 25.95 4.33
CA ILE A 159 -12.33 25.96 5.71
C ILE A 159 -11.15 25.70 6.67
N PRO A 160 -11.05 26.41 7.82
CA PRO A 160 -11.92 27.51 8.21
C PRO A 160 -11.59 28.82 7.46
N TYR A 161 -12.54 29.74 7.43
CA TYR A 161 -12.34 31.09 6.89
C TYR A 161 -12.81 32.15 7.89
N ALA A 162 -12.36 33.41 7.70
CA ALA A 162 -12.72 34.50 8.59
C ALA A 162 -14.23 34.77 8.52
N GLY A 163 -14.90 34.78 9.70
CA GLY A 163 -16.34 34.99 9.83
C GLY A 163 -17.22 33.75 9.67
N MET A 164 -16.61 32.55 9.66
CA MET A 164 -17.35 31.29 9.64
C MET A 164 -18.20 31.15 10.92
N HIS A 165 -19.53 31.15 10.79
CA HIS A 165 -20.45 31.16 11.95
C HIS A 165 -20.52 29.83 12.67
N ASN A 166 -20.33 28.70 11.97
CA ASN A 166 -20.37 27.34 12.52
C ASN A 166 -18.97 26.79 12.89
N TYR A 167 -17.94 27.64 12.99
CA TYR A 167 -16.57 27.24 13.34
C TYR A 167 -16.49 26.48 14.66
N ASN A 168 -17.20 26.95 15.68
CA ASN A 168 -17.20 26.31 17.00
C ASN A 168 -17.87 24.92 16.97
N THR A 169 -18.90 24.75 16.16
CA THR A 169 -19.55 23.45 15.94
C THR A 169 -18.59 22.48 15.26
N LEU A 170 -17.91 22.89 14.18
CA LEU A 170 -16.90 22.07 13.53
C LEU A 170 -15.78 21.69 14.50
N LYS A 171 -15.26 22.64 15.25
CA LYS A 171 -14.22 22.41 16.24
C LYS A 171 -14.64 21.41 17.32
N SER A 172 -15.88 21.49 17.82
CA SER A 172 -16.43 20.53 18.79
C SER A 172 -16.47 19.13 18.18
N ARG A 173 -17.06 18.99 16.98
CA ARG A 173 -17.14 17.72 16.27
C ARG A 173 -15.77 17.08 16.02
N LEU A 174 -14.76 17.87 15.64
CA LEU A 174 -13.38 17.39 15.46
C LEU A 174 -12.76 16.95 16.79
N ASN A 175 -13.06 17.61 17.89
CA ASN A 175 -12.54 17.23 19.20
C ASN A 175 -13.19 15.95 19.76
N GLU A 176 -14.47 15.72 19.48
CA GLU A 176 -15.20 14.50 19.85
C GLU A 176 -14.66 13.25 19.14
N ASN A 177 -13.96 13.43 18.01
CA ASN A 177 -13.38 12.35 17.17
C ASN A 177 -11.87 12.15 17.37
N LYS A 178 -11.24 12.74 18.38
CA LYS A 178 -9.80 12.61 18.64
C LYS A 178 -9.37 11.28 19.26
N GLU A 179 -10.26 10.32 19.46
CA GLU A 179 -9.97 9.00 20.02
C GLU A 179 -9.92 7.89 18.93
N ILE A 180 -9.56 8.26 17.70
CA ILE A 180 -9.28 7.28 16.64
C ILE A 180 -7.78 7.34 16.30
#